data_924fc30750170889f669877d37efe1ba
#
_entry.id   924fc30750170889f669877d37efe1ba
#
_cell.length_a   1.000
_cell.length_b   1.000
_cell.length_c   1.000
_cell.angle_alpha   90.00
_cell.angle_beta   90.00
_cell.angle_gamma   90.00
#
_symmetry.space_group_name_H-M   'P 1'
#
loop_
_entity.id
_entity.type
_entity.pdbx_description
1 polymer ?
#
loop_
_entity_poly.entity_id
_entity_poly.type
_entity_poly.pdbx_seq_one_letter_code
_entity_poly.pdbx_strand_id
1 'polypeptide(L)'
;MGGGNLTIGNNVGMSSPTIWCDEKIVIGNDVRIGALVTILDTDCHSLNYVDRMNGDKNTKTMPVVIEDGVLIGAQSIVLKGSHIGARTVVGAGSVVCGNIPSDCIAAGNPCKFIRKNAKV
;
A
#
# COMPACT_ATOMS: atom_id res chain seq x y z
N MET A 1 -13.24 -3.25 -5.79
CA MET A 1 -14.12 -4.23 -5.32
C MET A 1 -13.82 -5.68 -5.62
N GLY A 2 -12.78 -6.23 -5.51
CA GLY A 2 -12.52 -7.65 -5.72
C GLY A 2 -13.14 -8.50 -4.62
N GLY A 3 -12.99 -9.81 -4.72
CA GLY A 3 -13.43 -10.77 -3.71
C GLY A 3 -12.33 -11.07 -2.70
N GLY A 4 -11.41 -10.17 -2.48
CA GLY A 4 -10.26 -10.41 -1.62
C GLY A 4 -10.54 -10.28 -0.14
N ASN A 5 -9.53 -10.58 0.66
CA ASN A 5 -9.58 -10.50 2.12
C ASN A 5 -8.86 -9.24 2.59
N LEU A 6 -9.62 -8.31 3.12
CA LEU A 6 -9.09 -7.10 3.75
C LEU A 6 -9.14 -7.26 5.26
N THR A 7 -7.98 -7.16 5.91
CA THR A 7 -7.87 -7.20 7.37
C THR A 7 -7.35 -5.85 7.86
N ILE A 8 -8.06 -5.26 8.80
CA ILE A 8 -7.67 -3.98 9.42
C ILE A 8 -7.57 -4.22 10.92
N GLY A 9 -6.43 -3.89 11.50
CA GLY A 9 -6.19 -4.07 12.91
C GLY A 9 -6.91 -3.05 13.79
N ASN A 10 -6.45 -2.94 15.03
CA ASN A 10 -7.04 -2.04 16.03
C ASN A 10 -6.43 -0.65 15.95
N ASN A 11 -7.23 0.36 16.32
CA ASN A 11 -6.76 1.74 16.43
C ASN A 11 -6.17 2.28 15.13
N VAL A 12 -6.85 2.03 14.01
CA VAL A 12 -6.44 2.50 12.68
C VAL A 12 -7.22 3.75 12.34
N GLY A 13 -6.49 4.81 11.96
CA GLY A 13 -7.10 6.06 11.51
C GLY A 13 -6.97 6.22 10.02
N MET A 14 -8.05 6.58 9.36
CA MET A 14 -8.09 6.79 7.91
C MET A 14 -8.89 8.03 7.56
N SER A 15 -8.45 8.72 6.51
CA SER A 15 -9.14 9.91 6.00
C SER A 15 -9.49 9.71 4.54
N SER A 16 -10.67 9.14 4.28
CA SER A 16 -11.19 8.91 2.94
C SER A 16 -10.23 8.17 2.02
N PRO A 17 -9.71 7.01 2.42
CA PRO A 17 -8.85 6.23 1.54
C PRO A 17 -9.68 5.51 0.47
N THR A 18 -9.02 5.15 -0.62
CA THR A 18 -9.55 4.18 -1.59
C THR A 18 -8.77 2.89 -1.42
N ILE A 19 -9.47 1.80 -1.10
CA ILE A 19 -8.85 0.49 -0.94
C ILE A 19 -9.51 -0.48 -1.91
N TRP A 20 -8.72 -1.05 -2.82
CA TRP A 20 -9.19 -2.04 -3.76
C TRP A 20 -8.47 -3.36 -3.48
N CYS A 21 -9.22 -4.34 -3.01
CA CYS A 21 -8.66 -5.62 -2.57
C CYS A 21 -9.25 -6.77 -3.38
N ASP A 22 -8.44 -7.35 -4.26
CA ASP A 22 -8.81 -8.51 -5.05
C ASP A 22 -8.28 -9.82 -4.47
N GLU A 23 -7.18 -9.76 -3.75
CA GLU A 23 -6.56 -10.94 -3.17
C GLU A 23 -6.43 -10.79 -1.65
N LYS A 24 -5.53 -9.93 -1.19
CA LYS A 24 -5.28 -9.80 0.25
C LYS A 24 -4.59 -8.47 0.56
N ILE A 25 -5.16 -7.73 1.49
CA ILE A 25 -4.54 -6.53 2.07
C ILE A 25 -4.62 -6.66 3.58
N VAL A 26 -3.47 -6.52 4.24
CA VAL A 26 -3.37 -6.56 5.70
C VAL A 26 -2.86 -5.22 6.20
N ILE A 27 -3.65 -4.56 7.04
CA ILE A 27 -3.28 -3.34 7.74
C ILE A 27 -3.20 -3.66 9.22
N GLY A 28 -2.04 -3.45 9.81
CA GLY A 28 -1.80 -3.77 11.21
C GLY A 28 -2.47 -2.83 12.19
N ASN A 29 -2.01 -2.86 13.43
CA ASN A 29 -2.54 -2.02 14.50
C ASN A 29 -1.87 -0.64 14.50
N ASP A 30 -2.56 0.36 15.02
CA ASP A 30 -1.99 1.70 15.24
C ASP A 30 -1.47 2.36 13.95
N VAL A 31 -2.07 2.03 12.82
CA VAL A 31 -1.71 2.59 11.53
C VAL A 31 -2.49 3.89 11.30
N ARG A 32 -1.82 4.88 10.72
CA ARG A 32 -2.48 6.13 10.30
C ARG A 32 -2.34 6.28 8.79
N ILE A 33 -3.46 6.43 8.15
CA ILE A 33 -3.53 6.56 6.69
C ILE A 33 -4.06 7.95 6.37
N GLY A 34 -3.22 8.77 5.78
CA GLY A 34 -3.54 10.15 5.46
C GLY A 34 -4.62 10.29 4.40
N ALA A 35 -5.03 11.52 4.16
CA ALA A 35 -6.14 11.83 3.27
C ALA A 35 -5.89 11.33 1.85
N LEU A 36 -6.91 10.72 1.25
CA LEU A 36 -6.92 10.33 -0.16
C LEU A 36 -5.79 9.37 -0.56
N VAL A 37 -5.35 8.55 0.37
CA VAL A 37 -4.41 7.46 0.07
C VAL A 37 -5.14 6.39 -0.73
N THR A 38 -4.45 5.79 -1.71
CA THR A 38 -4.97 4.68 -2.51
C THR A 38 -4.13 3.44 -2.24
N ILE A 39 -4.79 2.32 -1.93
CA ILE A 39 -4.13 1.04 -1.68
C ILE A 39 -4.74 0.01 -2.63
N LEU A 40 -3.90 -0.61 -3.44
CA LEU A 40 -4.32 -1.60 -4.44
C LEU A 40 -3.43 -2.84 -4.33
N ASP A 41 -4.05 -4.01 -4.33
CA ASP A 41 -3.31 -5.27 -4.46
C ASP A 41 -3.38 -5.86 -5.87
N THR A 42 -3.84 -5.08 -6.82
CA THR A 42 -4.06 -5.51 -8.20
C THR A 42 -3.65 -4.43 -9.18
N ASP A 43 -3.22 -4.86 -10.35
CA ASP A 43 -3.01 -3.95 -11.48
C ASP A 43 -4.34 -3.48 -12.09
N CYS A 44 -5.46 -4.03 -11.65
CA CYS A 44 -6.82 -3.77 -12.13
C CYS A 44 -7.06 -4.21 -13.57
N HIS A 45 -6.04 -4.19 -14.39
CA HIS A 45 -6.07 -4.62 -15.79
C HIS A 45 -4.83 -5.41 -16.13
N SER A 46 -4.90 -6.21 -17.17
CA SER A 46 -3.72 -6.90 -17.68
C SER A 46 -2.72 -5.88 -18.24
N LEU A 47 -1.45 -6.04 -17.85
CA LEU A 47 -0.38 -5.20 -18.42
C LEU A 47 -0.03 -5.62 -19.85
N ASN A 48 -0.38 -6.84 -20.23
CA ASN A 48 -0.21 -7.32 -21.60
C ASN A 48 -1.34 -6.79 -22.45
N TYR A 49 -1.01 -6.10 -23.55
CA TYR A 49 -2.01 -5.46 -24.41
C TYR A 49 -3.00 -6.47 -24.99
N VAL A 50 -2.50 -7.60 -25.48
CA VAL A 50 -3.36 -8.61 -26.10
C VAL A 50 -4.35 -9.18 -25.09
N ASP A 51 -3.87 -9.53 -23.91
CA ASP A 51 -4.74 -10.02 -22.84
C ASP A 51 -5.77 -8.98 -22.42
N ARG A 52 -5.33 -7.73 -22.31
CA ARG A 52 -6.23 -6.63 -21.92
C ARG A 52 -7.36 -6.43 -22.94
N MET A 53 -7.05 -6.55 -24.21
CA MET A 53 -8.06 -6.38 -25.27
C MET A 53 -8.92 -7.64 -25.46
N ASN A 54 -8.50 -8.79 -24.96
CA ASN A 54 -9.22 -10.07 -25.08
C ASN A 54 -9.78 -10.51 -23.75
N GLY A 55 -10.67 -9.70 -23.18
CA GLY A 55 -11.34 -10.03 -21.91
C GLY A 55 -10.55 -9.65 -20.68
N ASP A 56 -9.48 -8.90 -20.83
CA ASP A 56 -8.66 -8.39 -19.73
C ASP A 56 -8.21 -9.52 -18.80
N LYS A 57 -7.75 -10.62 -19.37
CA LYS A 57 -7.33 -11.79 -18.61
C LYS A 57 -5.89 -11.66 -18.13
N ASN A 58 -5.52 -12.50 -17.15
CA ASN A 58 -4.18 -12.52 -16.56
C ASN A 58 -3.81 -11.21 -15.86
N THR A 59 -4.79 -10.54 -15.27
CA THR A 59 -4.54 -9.41 -14.38
C THR A 59 -3.77 -9.87 -13.16
N LYS A 60 -2.69 -9.18 -12.82
CA LYS A 60 -1.83 -9.58 -11.71
C LYS A 60 -2.31 -9.01 -10.39
N THR A 61 -2.29 -9.84 -9.37
CA THR A 61 -2.50 -9.43 -7.98
C THR A 61 -1.32 -9.86 -7.14
N MET A 62 -1.11 -9.17 -6.02
CA MET A 62 -0.05 -9.52 -5.07
C MET A 62 -0.39 -8.89 -3.73
N PRO A 63 -0.38 -9.65 -2.63
CA PRO A 63 -0.78 -9.12 -1.33
C PRO A 63 -0.03 -7.86 -0.92
N VAL A 64 -0.73 -6.99 -0.21
CA VAL A 64 -0.16 -5.79 0.40
C VAL A 64 -0.17 -5.99 1.91
N VAL A 65 0.95 -5.69 2.56
CA VAL A 65 1.08 -5.76 4.01
C VAL A 65 1.58 -4.41 4.52
N ILE A 66 0.82 -3.83 5.44
CA ILE A 66 1.20 -2.61 6.15
C ILE A 66 1.28 -2.99 7.63
N GLU A 67 2.49 -3.00 8.17
CA GLU A 67 2.71 -3.47 9.54
C GLU A 67 2.29 -2.43 10.58
N ASP A 68 2.39 -2.81 11.85
CA ASP A 68 1.93 -1.97 12.96
C ASP A 68 2.64 -0.62 13.00
N GLY A 69 1.91 0.42 13.38
CA GLY A 69 2.49 1.72 13.66
C GLY A 69 2.93 2.53 12.44
N VAL A 70 2.57 2.09 11.23
CA VAL A 70 2.93 2.80 10.00
C VAL A 70 2.11 4.07 9.86
N LEU A 71 2.74 5.14 9.38
CA LEU A 71 2.07 6.36 8.94
C LEU A 71 2.25 6.50 7.44
N ILE A 72 1.15 6.59 6.71
CA ILE A 72 1.18 6.86 5.26
C ILE A 72 0.68 8.28 5.02
N GLY A 73 1.55 9.11 4.46
CA GLY A 73 1.24 10.50 4.17
C GLY A 73 0.17 10.65 3.11
N ALA A 74 -0.52 11.78 3.14
CA ALA A 74 -1.65 12.07 2.26
C ALA A 74 -1.32 11.86 0.78
N GLN A 75 -2.31 11.39 0.03
CA GLN A 75 -2.24 11.22 -1.43
C GLN A 75 -1.15 10.26 -1.90
N SER A 76 -0.66 9.41 -1.02
CA SER A 76 0.24 8.33 -1.40
C SER A 76 -0.52 7.20 -2.08
N ILE A 77 0.20 6.42 -2.88
CA ILE A 77 -0.35 5.24 -3.54
C ILE A 77 0.48 4.04 -3.12
N VAL A 78 -0.19 2.98 -2.66
CA VAL A 78 0.45 1.72 -2.29
C VAL A 78 0.03 0.68 -3.30
N LEU A 79 0.98 0.17 -4.07
CA LEU A 79 0.73 -0.75 -5.17
C LEU A 79 0.88 -2.20 -4.73
N LYS A 80 0.39 -3.11 -5.57
CA LYS A 80 0.44 -4.56 -5.31
C LYS A 80 1.84 -5.01 -4.89
N GLY A 81 1.90 -5.96 -3.98
CA GLY A 81 3.16 -6.55 -3.52
C GLY A 81 3.93 -5.68 -2.54
N SER A 82 3.39 -4.52 -2.15
CA SER A 82 4.07 -3.67 -1.18
C SER A 82 4.03 -4.27 0.21
N HIS A 83 5.15 -4.16 0.92
CA HIS A 83 5.26 -4.55 2.32
C HIS A 83 5.97 -3.43 3.07
N ILE A 84 5.21 -2.70 3.88
CA ILE A 84 5.74 -1.57 4.64
C ILE A 84 6.02 -2.04 6.05
N GLY A 85 7.28 -1.98 6.46
CA GLY A 85 7.72 -2.43 7.77
C GLY A 85 7.18 -1.56 8.90
N ALA A 86 7.16 -2.14 10.10
CA ALA A 86 6.55 -1.52 11.27
C ALA A 86 7.11 -0.13 11.58
N ARG A 87 6.26 0.77 12.04
CA ARG A 87 6.61 2.12 12.50
C ARG A 87 7.28 3.00 11.46
N THR A 88 7.21 2.62 10.20
CA THR A 88 7.77 3.43 9.11
C THR A 88 6.81 4.56 8.76
N VAL A 89 7.39 5.70 8.40
CA VAL A 89 6.67 6.86 7.89
C VAL A 89 6.89 6.93 6.39
N VAL A 90 5.80 6.93 5.64
CA VAL A 90 5.81 7.14 4.19
C VAL A 90 5.41 8.59 3.94
N GLY A 91 6.28 9.36 3.29
CA GLY A 91 6.02 10.76 3.00
C GLY A 91 4.84 10.96 2.05
N ALA A 92 4.17 12.11 2.17
CA ALA A 92 3.01 12.42 1.34
C ALA A 92 3.34 12.36 -0.16
N GLY A 93 2.39 11.92 -0.95
CA GLY A 93 2.54 11.86 -2.40
C GLY A 93 3.49 10.78 -2.90
N SER A 94 3.83 9.82 -2.06
CA SER A 94 4.74 8.73 -2.44
C SER A 94 4.01 7.64 -3.21
N VAL A 95 4.76 6.88 -4.02
CA VAL A 95 4.25 5.67 -4.68
C VAL A 95 5.07 4.50 -4.19
N VAL A 96 4.46 3.65 -3.35
CA VAL A 96 5.10 2.48 -2.77
C VAL A 96 4.89 1.28 -3.69
N CYS A 97 6.00 0.64 -4.10
CA CYS A 97 5.95 -0.55 -4.92
C CYS A 97 7.08 -1.51 -4.51
N GLY A 98 6.87 -2.25 -3.43
CA GLY A 98 7.84 -3.21 -2.94
C GLY A 98 8.06 -3.11 -1.44
N ASN A 99 9.21 -3.57 -0.98
CA ASN A 99 9.51 -3.65 0.44
C ASN A 99 10.13 -2.37 0.95
N ILE A 100 9.56 -1.85 2.04
CA ILE A 100 10.11 -0.71 2.78
C ILE A 100 10.48 -1.22 4.18
N PRO A 101 11.70 -0.95 4.66
CA PRO A 101 12.12 -1.42 5.98
C PRO A 101 11.30 -0.82 7.12
N SER A 102 11.39 -1.45 8.29
CA SER A 102 10.81 -0.91 9.51
C SER A 102 11.60 0.29 10.03
N ASP A 103 10.97 1.10 10.87
CA ASP A 103 11.62 2.14 11.66
C ASP A 103 12.39 3.15 10.80
N CYS A 104 11.82 3.53 9.68
CA CYS A 104 12.46 4.48 8.79
C CYS A 104 11.49 5.54 8.27
N ILE A 105 12.03 6.51 7.58
CA ILE A 105 11.28 7.44 6.75
C ILE A 105 11.62 7.13 5.32
N ALA A 106 10.58 6.93 4.51
CA ALA A 106 10.69 6.64 3.09
C ALA A 106 9.79 7.58 2.32
N ALA A 107 10.15 7.93 1.12
CA ALA A 107 9.34 8.81 0.28
C ALA A 107 9.75 8.73 -1.17
N GLY A 108 8.90 9.29 -2.01
CA GLY A 108 9.17 9.48 -3.43
C GLY A 108 8.38 8.57 -4.34
N ASN A 109 8.66 8.69 -5.63
CA ASN A 109 8.09 7.83 -6.68
C ASN A 109 9.22 7.36 -7.61
N PRO A 110 9.66 6.11 -7.50
CA PRO A 110 9.25 5.12 -6.51
C PRO A 110 9.70 5.48 -5.10
N CYS A 111 8.91 5.06 -4.12
CA CYS A 111 9.20 5.30 -2.72
C CYS A 111 10.46 4.57 -2.29
N LYS A 112 11.39 5.29 -1.67
CA LYS A 112 12.66 4.73 -1.26
C LYS A 112 13.01 5.17 0.16
N PHE A 113 13.79 4.34 0.84
CA PHE A 113 14.36 4.67 2.14
C PHE A 113 15.13 5.99 2.08
N ILE A 114 14.84 6.88 3.00
CA ILE A 114 15.54 8.16 3.13
C ILE A 114 16.50 8.10 4.33
N ARG A 115 15.98 7.73 5.50
CA ARG A 115 16.78 7.64 6.71
C ARG A 115 16.08 6.81 7.77
N LYS A 116 16.83 6.38 8.76
CA LYS A 116 16.24 5.78 9.95
C LYS A 116 15.43 6.83 10.73
N ASN A 117 14.35 6.38 11.33
CA ASN A 117 13.59 7.21 12.24
C ASN A 117 14.00 6.84 13.67
N ALA A 118 14.94 7.58 14.23
CA ALA A 118 15.57 7.23 15.50
C ALA A 118 14.65 7.40 16.71
N LYS A 119 13.49 7.98 16.52
CA LYS A 119 12.54 8.26 17.62
C LYS A 119 11.30 7.40 17.56
N VAL A 120 11.40 6.25 17.00
CA VAL A 120 10.25 5.34 16.92
C VAL A 120 9.94 4.60 18.21
#